data_3f3107c9601d9c74191a1c40f437f230
#
_entry.id   3f3107c9601d9c74191a1c40f437f230
#
_cell.length_a   1.000
_cell.length_b   1.000
_cell.length_c   1.000
_cell.angle_alpha   90.00
_cell.angle_beta   90.00
_cell.angle_gamma   90.00
#
_symmetry.space_group_name_H-M   'P 1'
#
loop_
_entity.id
_entity.type
_entity.pdbx_description
1 polymer ?
#
loop_
_entity_poly.entity_id
_entity_poly.type
_entity_poly.pdbx_seq_one_letter_code
_entity_poly.pdbx_strand_id
1 'polypeptide(L)'
;MTIHDPQGNKATLSGTISHNSFRNLALNARIGFQNFQCLNTTEKDNSTFYGKAFASGEISINGPFDDLIIDADVSTNDNTTIHVPLSSASSAKNSDLISFENFSKILTEDYHLGYETSQEVKENSKIEVRAKASISDNTLLMIELNKSLGDILKCRGNGDIDLWLNPSRNIFDLRGDYTISEG
;
A
#
# COMPACT_ATOMS: atom_id res chain seq x y z
N MET A 1 7.02 7.93 18.20
CA MET A 1 5.57 8.29 18.20
C MET A 1 4.77 7.01 18.19
N THR A 2 3.65 6.92 18.93
CA THR A 2 2.78 5.73 18.91
C THR A 2 1.47 6.10 18.24
N ILE A 3 1.01 5.24 17.34
CA ILE A 3 -0.24 5.36 16.60
C ILE A 3 -1.12 4.20 17.01
N HIS A 4 -2.43 4.38 17.05
CA HIS A 4 -3.39 3.33 17.38
C HIS A 4 -4.36 3.17 16.21
N ASP A 5 -4.72 1.92 15.92
CA ASP A 5 -5.80 1.60 15.01
C ASP A 5 -7.17 1.74 15.72
N PRO A 6 -8.31 1.61 15.02
CA PRO A 6 -9.63 1.68 15.62
C PRO A 6 -9.92 0.61 16.69
N GLN A 7 -9.16 -0.49 16.72
CA GLN A 7 -9.26 -1.56 17.72
C GLN A 7 -8.33 -1.32 18.92
N GLY A 8 -7.47 -0.29 18.87
CA GLY A 8 -6.52 0.05 19.92
C GLY A 8 -5.17 -0.66 19.81
N ASN A 9 -4.91 -1.42 18.73
CA ASN A 9 -3.60 -1.98 18.47
C ASN A 9 -2.59 -0.87 18.15
N LYS A 10 -1.31 -1.14 18.42
CA LYS A 10 -0.27 -0.09 18.40
C LYS A 10 0.67 -0.27 17.22
N ALA A 11 1.01 0.84 16.60
CA ALA A 11 2.17 0.96 15.74
C ALA A 11 3.15 2.00 16.33
N THR A 12 4.43 1.73 16.23
CA THR A 12 5.48 2.62 16.68
C THR A 12 6.21 3.20 15.49
N LEU A 13 6.17 4.51 15.36
CA LEU A 13 6.90 5.27 14.35
C LEU A 13 8.12 5.91 14.99
N SER A 14 9.29 5.66 14.43
CA SER A 14 10.56 6.34 14.73
C SER A 14 11.20 6.81 13.44
N GLY A 15 11.98 7.88 13.50
CA GLY A 15 12.66 8.36 12.31
C GLY A 15 13.19 9.77 12.45
N THR A 16 13.84 10.22 11.39
CA THR A 16 14.45 11.54 11.27
C THR A 16 14.15 12.14 9.91
N ILE A 17 13.99 13.44 9.87
CA ILE A 17 13.97 14.22 8.64
C ILE A 17 15.25 15.05 8.63
N SER A 18 16.08 14.86 7.63
CA SER A 18 17.26 15.66 7.39
C SER A 18 17.02 16.71 6.30
N HIS A 19 17.70 17.84 6.40
CA HIS A 19 17.57 18.91 5.44
C HIS A 19 18.87 19.72 5.35
N ASN A 20 19.08 20.38 4.22
CA ASN A 20 20.12 21.39 4.06
C ASN A 20 19.44 22.74 3.85
N SER A 21 19.46 23.62 4.90
CA SER A 21 18.83 24.94 4.86
C SER A 21 17.36 24.89 4.41
N PHE A 22 16.57 23.95 4.95
CA PHE A 22 15.19 23.65 4.55
C PHE A 22 15.01 23.26 3.07
N ARG A 23 16.10 22.83 2.42
CA ARG A 23 16.11 22.25 1.08
C ARG A 23 16.63 20.84 1.14
N ASN A 24 16.41 20.05 0.07
CA ASN A 24 16.88 18.67 -0.04
C ASN A 24 16.45 17.84 1.18
N LEU A 25 15.15 17.84 1.44
CA LEU A 25 14.56 17.06 2.53
C LEU A 25 14.73 15.56 2.26
N ALA A 26 15.22 14.82 3.26
CA ALA A 26 15.30 13.38 3.20
C ALA A 26 14.68 12.76 4.46
N LEU A 27 13.99 11.65 4.27
CA LEU A 27 13.31 10.89 5.31
C LEU A 27 14.09 9.62 5.62
N ASN A 28 14.20 9.30 6.90
CA ASN A 28 14.57 7.98 7.38
C ASN A 28 13.56 7.64 8.46
N ALA A 29 12.63 6.75 8.18
CA ALA A 29 11.57 6.38 9.09
C ALA A 29 11.41 4.86 9.16
N ARG A 30 11.01 4.38 10.34
CA ARG A 30 10.73 2.99 10.63
C ARG A 30 9.42 2.90 11.39
N ILE A 31 8.54 2.02 10.93
CA ILE A 31 7.24 1.75 11.52
C ILE A 31 7.20 0.28 11.89
N GLY A 32 7.15 -0.03 13.17
CA GLY A 32 6.93 -1.39 13.67
C GLY A 32 5.51 -1.51 14.21
N PHE A 33 4.81 -2.60 13.89
CA PHE A 33 3.44 -2.80 14.32
C PHE A 33 3.12 -4.27 14.57
N GLN A 34 2.12 -4.49 15.42
CA GLN A 34 1.65 -5.82 15.78
C GLN A 34 0.14 -5.84 15.76
N ASN A 35 -0.43 -6.77 14.99
CA ASN A 35 -1.86 -6.94 14.79
C ASN A 35 -2.58 -5.62 14.44
N PHE A 36 -1.92 -4.78 13.65
CA PHE A 36 -2.42 -3.46 13.30
C PHE A 36 -3.34 -3.54 12.07
N GLN A 37 -4.45 -2.83 12.10
CA GLN A 37 -5.34 -2.74 10.94
C GLN A 37 -4.69 -1.89 9.86
N CYS A 38 -4.08 -2.54 8.87
CA CYS A 38 -3.38 -1.89 7.76
C CYS A 38 -4.26 -1.65 6.53
N LEU A 39 -5.38 -2.37 6.41
CA LEU A 39 -6.35 -2.19 5.34
C LEU A 39 -7.77 -2.16 5.92
N ASN A 40 -8.58 -1.23 5.46
CA ASN A 40 -10.02 -1.14 5.73
C ASN A 40 -10.68 -0.34 4.60
N THR A 41 -10.78 -0.96 3.43
CA THR A 41 -11.27 -0.35 2.21
C THR A 41 -12.49 -1.08 1.68
N THR A 42 -13.29 -0.38 0.91
CA THR A 42 -14.38 -0.93 0.13
C THR A 42 -14.01 -0.96 -1.35
N GLU A 43 -14.79 -1.63 -2.17
CA GLU A 43 -14.60 -1.63 -3.61
C GLU A 43 -14.58 -0.23 -4.24
N LYS A 44 -15.32 0.73 -3.65
CA LYS A 44 -15.33 2.12 -4.11
C LYS A 44 -13.99 2.83 -3.89
N ASP A 45 -13.28 2.43 -2.83
CA ASP A 45 -11.98 3.00 -2.47
C ASP A 45 -10.86 2.40 -3.32
N ASN A 46 -10.95 1.10 -3.64
CA ASN A 46 -10.00 0.40 -4.49
C ASN A 46 -10.70 -0.78 -5.21
N SER A 47 -10.80 -0.70 -6.52
CA SER A 47 -11.46 -1.73 -7.34
C SER A 47 -10.58 -2.94 -7.65
N THR A 48 -9.28 -2.87 -7.39
CA THR A 48 -8.34 -3.97 -7.67
C THR A 48 -8.29 -4.98 -6.54
N PHE A 49 -8.26 -4.49 -5.30
CA PHE A 49 -8.39 -5.29 -4.09
C PHE A 49 -8.97 -4.43 -2.97
N TYR A 50 -9.76 -5.03 -2.11
CA TYR A 50 -10.36 -4.32 -0.98
C TYR A 50 -10.63 -5.29 0.16
N GLY A 51 -11.04 -4.76 1.31
CA GLY A 51 -11.39 -5.56 2.47
C GLY A 51 -10.81 -5.05 3.75
N LYS A 52 -10.54 -5.96 4.65
CA LYS A 52 -10.01 -5.67 5.97
C LYS A 52 -8.80 -6.55 6.24
N ALA A 53 -7.65 -5.94 6.53
CA ALA A 53 -6.46 -6.70 6.85
C ALA A 53 -5.78 -6.20 8.12
N PHE A 54 -5.40 -7.16 8.93
CA PHE A 54 -4.54 -6.98 10.09
C PHE A 54 -3.19 -7.60 9.79
N ALA A 55 -2.13 -6.91 10.15
CA ALA A 55 -0.78 -7.38 9.93
C ALA A 55 0.14 -7.06 11.11
N SER A 56 1.23 -7.78 11.17
CA SER A 56 2.37 -7.53 12.03
C SER A 56 3.62 -7.43 11.19
N GLY A 57 4.56 -6.57 11.57
CA GLY A 57 5.80 -6.42 10.82
C GLY A 57 6.45 -5.07 10.97
N GLU A 58 7.30 -4.78 10.01
CA GLU A 58 8.06 -3.54 9.97
C GLU A 58 8.04 -2.94 8.55
N ILE A 59 7.95 -1.63 8.49
CA ILE A 59 8.09 -0.85 7.26
C ILE A 59 9.21 0.17 7.47
N SER A 60 10.14 0.27 6.56
CA SER A 60 11.13 1.32 6.51
C SER A 60 10.92 2.20 5.29
N ILE A 61 11.08 3.52 5.47
CA ILE A 61 10.95 4.53 4.41
C ILE A 61 12.21 5.35 4.42
N ASN A 62 12.96 5.32 3.33
CA ASN A 62 14.27 5.95 3.25
C ASN A 62 14.44 6.71 1.94
N GLY A 63 15.12 7.85 2.00
CA GLY A 63 15.54 8.62 0.82
C GLY A 63 15.07 10.06 0.82
N PRO A 64 15.49 10.82 -0.19
CA PRO A 64 14.96 12.14 -0.47
C PRO A 64 13.46 12.09 -0.76
N PHE A 65 12.71 13.16 -0.47
CA PHE A 65 11.27 13.20 -0.72
C PHE A 65 10.88 13.02 -2.19
N ASP A 66 11.78 13.26 -3.09
CA ASP A 66 11.64 13.04 -4.54
C ASP A 66 12.12 11.67 -5.03
N ASP A 67 12.75 10.86 -4.14
CA ASP A 67 13.25 9.50 -4.46
C ASP A 67 13.20 8.61 -3.20
N LEU A 68 12.00 8.14 -2.87
CA LEU A 68 11.76 7.34 -1.66
C LEU A 68 11.81 5.84 -1.95
N ILE A 69 12.48 5.11 -1.08
CA ILE A 69 12.48 3.66 -1.04
C ILE A 69 11.69 3.21 0.18
N ILE A 70 10.69 2.37 -0.05
CA ILE A 70 9.84 1.75 0.96
C ILE A 70 10.12 0.26 0.98
N ASP A 71 10.69 -0.24 2.06
CA ASP A 71 10.86 -1.66 2.30
C ASP A 71 9.89 -2.12 3.38
N ALA A 72 9.12 -3.16 3.10
CA ALA A 72 8.15 -3.73 4.03
C ALA A 72 8.39 -5.23 4.21
N ASP A 73 8.33 -5.69 5.45
CA ASP A 73 8.33 -7.10 5.83
C ASP A 73 7.17 -7.32 6.79
N VAL A 74 6.13 -7.98 6.29
CA VAL A 74 4.84 -8.05 6.98
C VAL A 74 4.28 -9.47 6.97
N SER A 75 3.51 -9.81 7.99
CA SER A 75 2.72 -11.04 8.03
C SER A 75 1.27 -10.73 8.35
N THR A 76 0.34 -11.42 7.67
CA THR A 76 -1.08 -11.25 7.95
C THR A 76 -1.44 -11.88 9.28
N ASN A 77 -2.39 -11.26 9.97
CA ASN A 77 -2.95 -11.77 11.23
C ASN A 77 -4.40 -12.23 11.05
N ASP A 78 -4.96 -12.81 12.11
CA ASP A 78 -6.34 -13.24 12.17
C ASP A 78 -7.32 -12.10 11.84
N ASN A 79 -8.54 -12.49 11.43
CA ASN A 79 -9.59 -11.57 10.99
C ASN A 79 -9.25 -10.76 9.73
N THR A 80 -8.29 -11.22 8.94
CA THR A 80 -7.97 -10.66 7.63
C THR A 80 -8.87 -11.28 6.57
N THR A 81 -9.54 -10.41 5.80
CA THR A 81 -10.36 -10.78 4.64
C THR A 81 -10.04 -9.85 3.49
N ILE A 82 -9.56 -10.41 2.39
CA ILE A 82 -9.17 -9.68 1.19
C ILE A 82 -10.04 -10.12 0.03
N HIS A 83 -10.65 -9.17 -0.67
CA HIS A 83 -11.39 -9.37 -1.90
C HIS A 83 -10.53 -9.00 -3.10
N VAL A 84 -10.50 -9.89 -4.10
CA VAL A 84 -9.77 -9.69 -5.35
C VAL A 84 -10.73 -9.90 -6.53
N PRO A 85 -11.30 -8.83 -7.12
CA PRO A 85 -12.14 -8.95 -8.29
C PRO A 85 -11.32 -9.28 -9.54
N LEU A 86 -11.50 -10.47 -10.12
CA LEU A 86 -10.78 -10.88 -11.34
C LEU A 86 -11.24 -10.13 -12.60
N SER A 87 -12.45 -9.59 -12.59
CA SER A 87 -12.97 -8.77 -13.71
C SER A 87 -12.13 -7.51 -13.95
N SER A 88 -11.43 -7.03 -12.93
CA SER A 88 -10.49 -5.91 -13.02
C SER A 88 -9.16 -6.31 -13.63
N ALA A 89 -8.75 -7.58 -13.49
CA ALA A 89 -7.47 -8.08 -14.01
C ALA A 89 -7.41 -8.14 -15.55
N SER A 90 -8.55 -8.25 -16.22
CA SER A 90 -8.59 -8.22 -17.69
C SER A 90 -8.40 -6.82 -18.28
N SER A 91 -8.54 -5.77 -17.49
CA SER A 91 -8.30 -4.37 -17.86
C SER A 91 -6.89 -3.88 -17.57
N ALA A 92 -6.04 -4.71 -16.97
CA ALA A 92 -4.65 -4.39 -16.58
C ALA A 92 -3.68 -4.23 -17.79
N LYS A 93 -4.19 -3.81 -18.96
CA LYS A 93 -3.36 -3.32 -20.06
C LYS A 93 -2.86 -1.88 -19.87
N ASN A 94 -3.39 -1.18 -18.87
CA ASN A 94 -2.86 0.12 -18.44
C ASN A 94 -2.67 0.06 -16.93
N SER A 95 -1.47 0.35 -16.50
CA SER A 95 -0.97 0.29 -15.12
C SER A 95 -1.64 1.31 -14.17
N ASP A 96 -2.95 1.21 -13.99
CA ASP A 96 -3.70 1.99 -13.00
C ASP A 96 -3.82 1.26 -11.65
N LEU A 97 -2.90 0.32 -11.37
CA LEU A 97 -2.92 -0.49 -10.14
C LEU A 97 -2.67 0.32 -8.87
N ILE A 98 -2.04 1.48 -9.00
CA ILE A 98 -1.88 2.45 -7.90
C ILE A 98 -1.93 3.84 -8.51
N SER A 99 -3.06 4.54 -8.36
CA SER A 99 -3.12 5.99 -8.58
C SER A 99 -2.63 6.67 -7.31
N PHE A 100 -1.40 7.17 -7.34
CA PHE A 100 -0.96 8.12 -6.34
C PHE A 100 -1.66 9.46 -6.65
N GLU A 101 -2.78 9.74 -6.00
CA GLU A 101 -3.32 11.08 -6.04
C GLU A 101 -2.32 12.03 -5.40
N ASN A 102 -1.93 13.04 -6.16
CA ASN A 102 -0.97 14.04 -5.75
C ASN A 102 -1.43 14.73 -4.47
N PHE A 103 -0.77 14.47 -3.36
CA PHE A 103 -0.97 15.19 -2.10
C PHE A 103 -0.76 16.71 -2.24
N SER A 104 -0.04 17.16 -3.27
CA SER A 104 0.12 18.58 -3.57
C SER A 104 -1.20 19.29 -3.95
N LYS A 105 -2.18 18.53 -4.48
CA LYS A 105 -3.46 19.11 -4.88
C LYS A 105 -4.38 19.42 -3.70
N ILE A 106 -4.23 18.70 -2.58
CA ILE A 106 -5.04 18.90 -1.36
C ILE A 106 -4.59 20.15 -0.57
N LEU A 107 -3.32 20.56 -0.73
CA LEU A 107 -2.79 21.74 -0.02
C LEU A 107 -2.98 23.06 -0.77
N THR A 108 -3.46 23.04 -2.03
CA THR A 108 -3.60 24.25 -2.85
C THR A 108 -5.03 24.77 -2.96
N GLU A 109 -6.05 24.06 -2.51
CA GLU A 109 -7.44 24.51 -2.64
C GLU A 109 -7.94 25.42 -1.52
N ASP A 110 -7.22 25.54 -0.38
CA ASP A 110 -7.70 26.31 0.78
C ASP A 110 -6.89 27.56 1.18
N TYR A 111 -5.84 27.94 0.44
CA TYR A 111 -5.09 29.17 0.72
C TYR A 111 -4.90 30.02 -0.54
N HIS A 112 -5.87 30.90 -0.82
CA HIS A 112 -5.66 32.04 -1.70
C HIS A 112 -4.66 33.04 -1.07
N LEU A 113 -3.37 32.79 -1.25
CA LEU A 113 -2.36 33.82 -1.19
C LEU A 113 -1.77 33.95 -2.59
N GLY A 114 -2.19 34.98 -3.30
CA GLY A 114 -1.80 35.29 -4.65
C GLY A 114 -0.28 35.46 -4.79
N TYR A 115 0.36 34.46 -5.34
CA TYR A 115 1.59 34.57 -6.09
C TYR A 115 1.46 33.62 -7.28
N GLU A 116 1.21 34.20 -8.45
CA GLU A 116 1.37 33.50 -9.71
C GLU A 116 2.86 33.19 -9.89
N THR A 117 3.27 31.98 -9.61
CA THR A 117 4.48 31.40 -10.18
C THR A 117 4.05 30.17 -10.99
N SER A 118 3.80 30.41 -12.25
CA SER A 118 3.73 29.38 -13.28
C SER A 118 5.13 28.73 -13.42
N GLN A 119 5.45 27.79 -12.57
CA GLN A 119 6.44 26.75 -12.84
C GLN A 119 5.66 25.45 -12.89
N GLU A 120 5.60 24.87 -14.10
CA GLU A 120 5.28 23.45 -14.24
C GLU A 120 6.25 22.67 -13.35
N VAL A 121 5.81 22.33 -12.14
CA VAL A 121 6.51 21.37 -11.30
C VAL A 121 6.37 20.04 -12.03
N LYS A 122 7.39 19.65 -12.76
CA LYS A 122 7.55 18.27 -13.20
C LYS A 122 7.64 17.41 -11.95
N GLU A 123 6.50 16.84 -11.57
CA GLU A 123 6.41 15.85 -10.52
C GLU A 123 7.13 14.58 -10.98
N ASN A 124 8.42 14.52 -10.72
CA ASN A 124 9.23 13.32 -10.86
C ASN A 124 9.52 12.72 -9.48
N SER A 125 8.52 12.65 -8.60
CA SER A 125 8.69 11.89 -7.38
C SER A 125 8.82 10.41 -7.73
N LYS A 126 9.96 9.83 -7.43
CA LYS A 126 10.25 8.42 -7.64
C LYS A 126 9.95 7.71 -6.33
N ILE A 127 9.06 6.75 -6.39
CA ILE A 127 8.78 5.88 -5.25
C ILE A 127 9.09 4.46 -5.69
N GLU A 128 9.94 3.78 -4.94
CA GLU A 128 10.20 2.35 -5.09
C GLU A 128 9.66 1.63 -3.86
N VAL A 129 8.86 0.59 -4.08
CA VAL A 129 8.32 -0.25 -3.01
C VAL A 129 8.83 -1.66 -3.18
N ARG A 130 9.40 -2.22 -2.13
CA ARG A 130 9.76 -3.62 -2.00
C ARG A 130 9.04 -4.17 -0.78
N ALA A 131 8.19 -5.14 -0.98
CA ALA A 131 7.44 -5.72 0.12
C ALA A 131 7.53 -7.23 0.11
N LYS A 132 7.75 -7.80 1.28
CA LYS A 132 7.62 -9.23 1.56
C LYS A 132 6.42 -9.40 2.45
N ALA A 133 5.49 -10.27 2.03
CA ALA A 133 4.28 -10.53 2.78
C ALA A 133 4.11 -12.03 2.99
N SER A 134 4.11 -12.47 4.25
CA SER A 134 3.74 -13.83 4.63
C SER A 134 2.26 -13.89 4.96
N ILE A 135 1.54 -14.70 4.22
CA ILE A 135 0.08 -14.90 4.39
C ILE A 135 -0.15 -16.08 5.31
N SER A 136 -0.90 -15.88 6.37
CA SER A 136 -1.24 -16.93 7.34
C SER A 136 -2.48 -17.72 6.90
N ASP A 137 -2.59 -18.99 7.35
CA ASP A 137 -3.74 -19.87 7.09
C ASP A 137 -5.11 -19.29 7.53
N ASN A 138 -5.10 -18.33 8.46
CA ASN A 138 -6.32 -17.68 8.95
C ASN A 138 -6.80 -16.53 8.07
N THR A 139 -6.05 -16.19 7.02
CA THR A 139 -6.44 -15.16 6.06
C THR A 139 -7.50 -15.71 5.10
N LEU A 140 -8.65 -15.04 5.04
CA LEU A 140 -9.71 -15.35 4.08
C LEU A 140 -9.47 -14.55 2.79
N LEU A 141 -9.21 -15.25 1.70
CA LEU A 141 -9.14 -14.68 0.37
C LEU A 141 -10.45 -14.94 -0.37
N MET A 142 -11.06 -13.89 -0.90
CA MET A 142 -12.30 -13.93 -1.67
C MET A 142 -12.02 -13.47 -3.10
N ILE A 143 -11.92 -14.44 -4.02
CA ILE A 143 -11.68 -14.18 -5.43
C ILE A 143 -13.04 -14.07 -6.14
N GLU A 144 -13.38 -12.90 -6.61
CA GLU A 144 -14.64 -12.63 -7.31
C GLU A 144 -14.45 -12.92 -8.80
N LEU A 145 -14.91 -14.12 -9.24
CA LEU A 145 -14.77 -14.58 -10.62
C LEU A 145 -15.75 -13.87 -11.55
N ASN A 146 -17.00 -13.73 -11.12
CA ASN A 146 -18.03 -13.00 -11.84
C ASN A 146 -18.98 -12.31 -10.85
N LYS A 147 -18.81 -11.03 -10.70
CA LYS A 147 -19.61 -10.23 -9.77
C LYS A 147 -21.09 -10.20 -10.10
N SER A 148 -21.44 -10.18 -11.40
CA SER A 148 -22.82 -10.11 -11.87
C SER A 148 -23.60 -11.38 -11.56
N LEU A 149 -22.92 -12.52 -11.48
CA LEU A 149 -23.50 -13.81 -11.15
C LEU A 149 -23.31 -14.17 -9.67
N GLY A 150 -22.48 -13.41 -8.96
CA GLY A 150 -22.16 -13.70 -7.56
C GLY A 150 -21.17 -14.85 -7.39
N ASP A 151 -20.41 -15.20 -8.44
CA ASP A 151 -19.44 -16.27 -8.38
C ASP A 151 -18.20 -15.82 -7.61
N ILE A 152 -18.08 -16.30 -6.38
CA ILE A 152 -16.97 -16.00 -5.47
C ILE A 152 -16.31 -17.30 -5.02
N LEU A 153 -15.02 -17.40 -5.24
CA LEU A 153 -14.19 -18.44 -4.65
C LEU A 153 -13.66 -17.92 -3.31
N LYS A 154 -14.03 -18.61 -2.24
CA LYS A 154 -13.52 -18.35 -0.89
C LYS A 154 -12.47 -19.39 -0.58
N CYS A 155 -11.26 -18.95 -0.26
CA CYS A 155 -10.20 -19.85 0.10
C CYS A 155 -9.40 -19.33 1.30
N ARG A 156 -8.83 -20.29 2.04
CA ARG A 156 -7.84 -20.05 3.08
C ARG A 156 -6.58 -20.82 2.70
N GLY A 157 -5.46 -20.33 3.14
CA GLY A 157 -4.18 -20.94 2.87
C GLY A 157 -3.04 -20.06 3.35
N ASN A 158 -1.84 -20.50 3.07
CA ASN A 158 -0.62 -19.78 3.42
C ASN A 158 0.28 -19.61 2.21
N GLY A 159 1.18 -18.65 2.30
CA GLY A 159 2.15 -18.38 1.25
C GLY A 159 2.97 -17.15 1.52
N ASP A 160 4.00 -17.00 0.72
CA ASP A 160 4.89 -15.86 0.74
C ASP A 160 4.81 -15.13 -0.58
N ILE A 161 4.68 -13.80 -0.51
CA ILE A 161 4.57 -12.92 -1.67
C ILE A 161 5.66 -11.85 -1.59
N ASP A 162 6.41 -11.72 -2.67
CA ASP A 162 7.37 -10.65 -2.90
C ASP A 162 6.82 -9.67 -3.93
N LEU A 163 6.72 -8.40 -3.57
CA LEU A 163 6.32 -7.31 -4.46
C LEU A 163 7.49 -6.37 -4.69
N TRP A 164 7.77 -6.07 -5.94
CA TRP A 164 8.64 -4.96 -6.35
C TRP A 164 7.88 -4.03 -7.29
N LEU A 165 7.66 -2.81 -6.83
CA LEU A 165 6.97 -1.76 -7.56
C LEU A 165 7.88 -0.55 -7.73
N ASN A 166 8.06 -0.10 -8.96
CA ASN A 166 8.74 1.16 -9.29
C ASN A 166 8.02 1.82 -10.48
N PRO A 167 7.03 2.70 -10.22
CA PRO A 167 6.23 3.33 -11.27
C PRO A 167 7.07 4.15 -12.24
N SER A 168 8.14 4.82 -11.76
CA SER A 168 9.00 5.65 -12.61
C SER A 168 9.81 4.84 -13.63
N ARG A 169 10.01 3.54 -13.37
CA ARG A 169 10.67 2.58 -14.27
C ARG A 169 9.68 1.64 -14.95
N ASN A 170 8.38 1.83 -14.72
CA ASN A 170 7.31 0.94 -15.18
C ASN A 170 7.55 -0.52 -14.74
N ILE A 171 8.01 -0.72 -13.51
CA ILE A 171 8.25 -2.02 -12.91
C ILE A 171 7.09 -2.34 -11.99
N PHE A 172 6.43 -3.47 -12.26
CA PHE A 172 5.52 -4.16 -11.35
C PHE A 172 5.85 -5.64 -11.42
N ASP A 173 6.48 -6.16 -10.40
CA ASP A 173 6.88 -7.57 -10.29
C ASP A 173 6.29 -8.14 -9.00
N LEU A 174 5.40 -9.10 -9.14
CA LEU A 174 4.76 -9.83 -8.05
C LEU A 174 5.10 -11.30 -8.19
N ARG A 175 5.76 -11.86 -7.21
CA ARG A 175 6.17 -13.27 -7.16
C ARG A 175 5.74 -13.89 -5.85
N GLY A 176 5.54 -15.17 -5.85
CA GLY A 176 5.26 -15.90 -4.62
C GLY A 176 4.52 -17.20 -4.86
N ASP A 177 4.34 -17.92 -3.79
CA ASP A 177 3.62 -19.17 -3.73
C ASP A 177 2.47 -19.03 -2.74
N TYR A 178 1.30 -19.52 -3.12
CA TYR A 178 0.14 -19.58 -2.23
C TYR A 178 -0.47 -20.97 -2.27
N THR A 179 -0.51 -21.62 -1.13
CA THR A 179 -1.07 -22.97 -0.97
C THR A 179 -2.46 -22.84 -0.33
N ILE A 180 -3.47 -23.28 -1.06
CA ILE A 180 -4.87 -23.32 -0.55
C ILE A 180 -5.02 -24.54 0.34
N SER A 181 -5.41 -24.35 1.58
CA SER A 181 -5.69 -25.40 2.57
C SER A 181 -7.19 -25.69 2.69
N GLU A 182 -8.04 -24.67 2.48
CA GLU A 182 -9.50 -24.78 2.52
C GLU A 182 -10.12 -23.90 1.41
N GLY A 183 -11.19 -24.40 0.77
CA GLY A 183 -11.91 -23.69 -0.30
C GLY A 183 -13.29 -24.27 -0.57
#